data_fe67663d85e0f68fea6725313a52e716
#
_entry.id   fe67663d85e0f68fea6725313a52e716
#
_cell.length_a   1.000
_cell.length_b   1.000
_cell.length_c   1.000
_cell.angle_alpha   90.00
_cell.angle_beta   90.00
_cell.angle_gamma   90.00
#
_symmetry.space_group_name_H-M   'P 1'
#
loop_
_entity.id
_entity.type
_entity.pdbx_description
1 polymer ?
#
loop_
_entity_poly.entity_id
_entity_poly.type
_entity_poly.pdbx_seq_one_letter_code
_entity_poly.pdbx_strand_id
1 'polypeptide(L)'
;MISRVYLKDCLSFDEIDLEFKKGLNIFTGPSGAGKSILMQAILSLFALADVKANLGEVLLSNSKIDDEIYDLSFDDDIIIKSIKKDKVRYFLNNQSVSKKNLSDFSTKLIKHLNLKDTSEFDSLKLLDFLDRLTLQKRSDFSEIKDKFSSLYKELIQVKKELQKILDDENKLEDLKEFAKFEIDKIEQINPTIDEYEELNLIKKRLA
;
A
#
# COMPACT_ATOMS: atom_id res chain seq x y z
N MET A 1 2.19 24.30 9.80
CA MET A 1 2.68 23.66 11.08
C MET A 1 1.51 23.54 12.04
N ILE A 2 1.55 22.63 13.03
CA ILE A 2 0.57 22.62 14.12
C ILE A 2 0.80 23.90 14.94
N SER A 3 -0.20 24.74 15.09
CA SER A 3 -0.14 25.98 15.87
C SER A 3 -0.92 25.87 17.17
N ARG A 4 -2.03 25.14 17.22
CA ARG A 4 -2.82 24.92 18.42
C ARG A 4 -3.46 23.54 18.41
N VAL A 5 -3.57 22.92 19.57
CA VAL A 5 -4.33 21.69 19.82
C VAL A 5 -5.24 21.90 21.01
N TYR A 6 -6.52 21.69 20.81
CA TYR A 6 -7.53 21.71 21.86
C TYR A 6 -8.17 20.32 21.99
N LEU A 7 -8.24 19.81 23.22
CA LEU A 7 -8.87 18.53 23.55
C LEU A 7 -9.76 18.70 24.78
N LYS A 8 -10.96 18.14 24.72
CA LYS A 8 -11.91 18.12 25.83
C LYS A 8 -12.33 16.69 26.15
N ASP A 9 -12.44 16.40 27.42
CA ASP A 9 -12.77 15.08 27.98
C ASP A 9 -11.86 13.99 27.37
N CYS A 10 -10.54 14.15 27.52
CA CYS A 10 -9.54 13.23 27.01
C CYS A 10 -8.96 12.37 28.12
N LEU A 11 -9.58 11.20 28.38
CA LEU A 11 -9.17 10.24 29.42
C LEU A 11 -9.03 10.91 30.82
N SER A 12 -7.78 11.19 31.24
CA SER A 12 -7.47 11.78 32.56
C SER A 12 -7.44 13.31 32.54
N PHE A 13 -7.73 13.93 31.41
CA PHE A 13 -7.69 15.38 31.25
C PHE A 13 -9.08 15.90 30.89
N ASP A 14 -9.60 16.81 31.70
CA ASP A 14 -10.89 17.46 31.44
C ASP A 14 -10.79 18.38 30.22
N GLU A 15 -9.70 19.16 30.18
CA GLU A 15 -9.44 20.11 29.11
C GLU A 15 -7.93 20.30 28.90
N ILE A 16 -7.51 20.33 27.66
CA ILE A 16 -6.14 20.62 27.22
C ILE A 16 -6.21 21.67 26.12
N ASP A 17 -5.52 22.76 26.28
CA ASP A 17 -5.32 23.78 25.26
C ASP A 17 -3.82 24.08 25.16
N LEU A 18 -3.23 23.73 24.02
CA LEU A 18 -1.80 23.83 23.77
C LEU A 18 -1.52 24.67 22.55
N GLU A 19 -0.73 25.69 22.70
CA GLU A 19 -0.16 26.49 21.62
C GLU A 19 1.27 26.04 21.33
N PHE A 20 1.58 25.88 20.05
CA PHE A 20 2.89 25.44 19.57
C PHE A 20 3.62 26.58 18.89
N LYS A 21 4.88 26.74 19.27
CA LYS A 21 5.79 27.68 18.60
C LYS A 21 6.46 26.99 17.40
N LYS A 22 6.90 27.79 16.45
CA LYS A 22 7.68 27.30 15.31
C LYS A 22 9.01 26.69 15.80
N GLY A 23 9.36 25.53 15.24
CA GLY A 23 10.58 24.79 15.57
C GLY A 23 10.32 23.58 16.47
N LEU A 24 11.27 23.25 17.33
CA LEU A 24 11.22 22.07 18.19
C LEU A 24 10.40 22.36 19.47
N ASN A 25 9.34 21.60 19.69
CA ASN A 25 8.54 21.59 20.90
C ASN A 25 8.80 20.28 21.67
N ILE A 26 9.18 20.34 22.92
CA ILE A 26 9.58 19.18 23.72
C ILE A 26 8.62 19.01 24.91
N PHE A 27 8.07 17.79 25.04
CA PHE A 27 7.26 17.38 26.18
C PHE A 27 8.11 16.55 27.16
N THR A 28 8.35 17.04 28.36
CA THR A 28 9.12 16.35 29.38
C THR A 28 8.24 16.00 30.59
N GLY A 29 8.65 15.01 31.36
CA GLY A 29 7.96 14.61 32.57
C GLY A 29 8.29 13.17 32.97
N PRO A 30 7.96 12.75 34.21
CA PRO A 30 8.20 11.39 34.68
C PRO A 30 7.43 10.33 33.88
N SER A 31 7.79 9.08 34.10
CA SER A 31 7.00 7.96 33.54
C SER A 31 5.57 8.00 34.10
N GLY A 32 4.58 7.74 33.28
CA GLY A 32 3.17 7.83 33.69
C GLY A 32 2.54 9.22 33.62
N ALA A 33 3.29 10.30 33.35
CA ALA A 33 2.77 11.68 33.27
C ALA A 33 1.82 11.94 32.06
N GLY A 34 1.42 10.93 31.32
CA GLY A 34 0.46 11.09 30.21
C GLY A 34 1.06 11.53 28.87
N LYS A 35 2.38 11.66 28.72
CA LYS A 35 3.02 12.11 27.46
C LYS A 35 2.61 11.30 26.24
N SER A 36 2.63 9.99 26.36
CA SER A 36 2.23 9.09 25.25
C SER A 36 0.73 9.17 24.97
N ILE A 37 -0.10 9.38 25.99
CA ILE A 37 -1.55 9.58 25.84
C ILE A 37 -1.82 10.87 25.08
N LEU A 38 -1.13 11.96 25.43
CA LEU A 38 -1.24 13.22 24.73
C LEU A 38 -0.82 13.09 23.25
N MET A 39 0.30 12.44 22.97
CA MET A 39 0.74 12.19 21.59
C MET A 39 -0.27 11.36 20.80
N GLN A 40 -0.83 10.31 21.41
CA GLN A 40 -1.89 9.52 20.76
C GLN A 40 -3.17 10.33 20.56
N ALA A 41 -3.53 11.20 21.50
CA ALA A 41 -4.68 12.08 21.36
C ALA A 41 -4.49 13.08 20.21
N ILE A 42 -3.32 13.67 20.07
CA ILE A 42 -2.97 14.53 18.93
C ILE A 42 -3.06 13.73 17.61
N LEU A 43 -2.45 12.55 17.52
CA LEU A 43 -2.52 11.70 16.32
C LEU A 43 -3.95 11.29 15.97
N SER A 44 -4.82 11.12 16.97
CA SER A 44 -6.22 10.78 16.75
C SER A 44 -7.01 11.87 16.03
N LEU A 45 -6.63 13.14 16.17
CA LEU A 45 -7.23 14.26 15.43
C LEU A 45 -6.98 14.13 13.92
N PHE A 46 -5.85 13.56 13.56
CA PHE A 46 -5.45 13.29 12.18
C PHE A 46 -5.94 11.93 11.66
N ALA A 47 -6.85 11.27 12.38
CA ALA A 47 -7.33 9.91 12.07
C ALA A 47 -6.22 8.84 12.00
N LEU A 48 -5.03 9.10 12.57
CA LEU A 48 -3.87 8.19 12.59
C LEU A 48 -3.82 7.33 13.86
N ALA A 49 -4.70 7.59 14.82
CA ALA A 49 -4.89 6.79 16.03
C ALA A 49 -6.38 6.78 16.43
N ASP A 50 -6.72 5.96 17.42
CA ASP A 50 -8.09 5.93 17.95
C ASP A 50 -8.40 7.17 18.77
N VAL A 51 -9.60 7.73 18.57
CA VAL A 51 -10.03 8.95 19.25
C VAL A 51 -10.18 8.73 20.74
N LYS A 52 -9.45 9.53 21.51
CA LYS A 52 -9.38 9.49 22.99
C LYS A 52 -10.21 10.59 23.65
N ALA A 53 -10.39 11.72 22.97
CA ALA A 53 -11.14 12.87 23.46
C ALA A 53 -12.57 12.89 22.93
N ASN A 54 -13.53 13.43 23.69
CA ASN A 54 -14.91 13.61 23.20
C ASN A 54 -15.00 14.73 22.16
N LEU A 55 -14.19 15.77 22.34
CA LEU A 55 -14.01 16.86 21.37
C LEU A 55 -12.51 17.11 21.21
N GLY A 56 -12.07 17.18 19.98
CA GLY A 56 -10.69 17.56 19.67
C GLY A 56 -10.63 18.47 18.45
N GLU A 57 -9.74 19.44 18.50
CA GLU A 57 -9.50 20.39 17.42
C GLU A 57 -8.02 20.65 17.26
N VAL A 58 -7.53 20.71 16.05
CA VAL A 58 -6.16 21.11 15.74
C VAL A 58 -6.17 22.19 14.67
N LEU A 59 -5.41 23.25 14.91
CA LEU A 59 -5.16 24.32 13.97
C LEU A 59 -3.77 24.14 13.37
N LEU A 60 -3.73 24.09 12.06
CA LEU A 60 -2.52 24.06 11.25
C LEU A 60 -2.37 25.40 10.55
N SER A 61 -1.32 26.14 10.85
CA SER A 61 -1.05 27.42 10.19
C SER A 61 0.08 27.28 9.17
N ASN A 62 0.02 28.10 8.12
CA ASN A 62 0.97 28.10 7.00
C ASN A 62 1.14 26.71 6.39
N SER A 63 0.05 26.06 6.03
CA SER A 63 0.09 24.80 5.33
C SER A 63 0.55 25.03 3.90
N LYS A 64 1.57 24.29 3.47
CA LYS A 64 2.04 24.31 2.07
C LYS A 64 1.34 23.25 1.24
N ILE A 65 0.04 23.12 1.41
CA ILE A 65 -0.78 22.14 0.71
C ILE A 65 -1.81 22.88 -0.11
N ASP A 66 -1.84 22.55 -1.38
CA ASP A 66 -2.86 22.93 -2.33
C ASP A 66 -3.68 21.66 -2.62
N ASP A 67 -4.97 21.68 -2.31
CA ASP A 67 -5.84 20.51 -2.48
C ASP A 67 -7.22 20.97 -2.93
N GLU A 68 -7.51 20.78 -4.20
CA GLU A 68 -8.77 21.18 -4.84
C GLU A 68 -9.99 20.44 -4.24
N ILE A 69 -9.80 19.21 -3.72
CA ILE A 69 -10.91 18.41 -3.15
C ILE A 69 -11.47 19.06 -1.90
N TYR A 70 -10.61 19.71 -1.12
CA TYR A 70 -10.97 20.37 0.14
C TYR A 70 -10.96 21.88 0.07
N ASP A 71 -10.85 22.46 -1.14
CA ASP A 71 -10.81 23.92 -1.37
C ASP A 71 -9.76 24.59 -0.49
N LEU A 72 -8.56 24.01 -0.48
CA LEU A 72 -7.40 24.49 0.27
C LEU A 72 -6.40 25.13 -0.66
N SER A 73 -6.05 26.39 -0.37
CA SER A 73 -5.02 27.12 -1.09
C SER A 73 -3.71 27.18 -0.29
N PHE A 74 -2.63 27.51 -0.97
CA PHE A 74 -1.31 27.70 -0.36
C PHE A 74 -1.40 28.73 0.78
N ASP A 75 -0.78 28.40 1.92
CA ASP A 75 -0.74 29.22 3.14
C ASP A 75 -2.11 29.35 3.90
N ASP A 76 -3.16 28.68 3.50
CA ASP A 76 -4.40 28.63 4.26
C ASP A 76 -4.20 27.94 5.63
N ASP A 77 -4.95 28.44 6.61
CA ASP A 77 -5.08 27.77 7.89
C ASP A 77 -6.05 26.61 7.77
N ILE A 78 -5.65 25.44 8.27
CA ILE A 78 -6.45 24.21 8.24
C ILE A 78 -6.90 23.87 9.64
N ILE A 79 -8.23 23.74 9.82
CA ILE A 79 -8.83 23.30 11.08
C ILE A 79 -9.32 21.86 10.91
N ILE A 80 -8.75 20.93 11.69
CA ILE A 80 -9.27 19.58 11.77
C ILE A 80 -9.93 19.39 13.12
N LYS A 81 -11.18 18.88 13.11
CA LYS A 81 -11.97 18.66 14.31
C LYS A 81 -12.48 17.23 14.38
N SER A 82 -12.45 16.64 15.55
CA SER A 82 -13.07 15.36 15.84
C SER A 82 -14.09 15.47 16.95
N ILE A 83 -15.24 14.83 16.78
CA ILE A 83 -16.29 14.76 17.78
C ILE A 83 -16.65 13.30 18.00
N LYS A 84 -16.52 12.83 19.24
CA LYS A 84 -16.86 11.48 19.65
C LYS A 84 -18.12 11.54 20.54
N LYS A 85 -19.20 11.00 20.04
CA LYS A 85 -20.42 10.65 20.80
C LYS A 85 -20.64 9.15 20.66
N ASP A 86 -21.74 8.69 20.11
CA ASP A 86 -21.99 7.29 19.76
C ASP A 86 -21.05 6.82 18.64
N LYS A 87 -20.73 7.73 17.70
CA LYS A 87 -19.79 7.53 16.60
C LYS A 87 -18.82 8.69 16.52
N VAL A 88 -17.62 8.40 16.03
CA VAL A 88 -16.62 9.44 15.75
C VAL A 88 -16.95 10.09 14.41
N ARG A 89 -16.96 11.43 14.42
CA ARG A 89 -17.09 12.25 13.21
C ARG A 89 -15.90 13.18 13.10
N TYR A 90 -15.41 13.33 11.87
CA TYR A 90 -14.29 14.21 11.56
C TYR A 90 -14.75 15.33 10.64
N PHE A 91 -14.14 16.48 10.81
CA PHE A 91 -14.39 17.67 10.01
C PHE A 91 -13.06 18.29 9.61
N LEU A 92 -12.98 18.76 8.38
CA LEU A 92 -11.88 19.55 7.82
C LEU A 92 -12.47 20.87 7.34
N ASN A 93 -12.03 21.99 7.92
CA ASN A 93 -12.60 23.32 7.67
C ASN A 93 -14.15 23.32 7.69
N ASN A 94 -14.73 22.70 8.72
CA ASN A 94 -16.18 22.51 8.91
C ASN A 94 -16.88 21.56 7.91
N GLN A 95 -16.19 21.00 6.93
CA GLN A 95 -16.72 19.96 6.05
C GLN A 95 -16.57 18.58 6.69
N SER A 96 -17.63 17.77 6.66
CA SER A 96 -17.58 16.41 7.19
C SER A 96 -16.74 15.50 6.30
N VAL A 97 -15.79 14.79 6.89
CA VAL A 97 -14.81 13.92 6.17
C VAL A 97 -14.84 12.52 6.75
N SER A 98 -14.68 11.51 5.90
CA SER A 98 -14.51 10.12 6.35
C SER A 98 -13.17 9.91 7.05
N LYS A 99 -13.09 8.95 8.00
CA LYS A 99 -11.85 8.59 8.68
C LYS A 99 -10.73 8.25 7.67
N LYS A 100 -11.07 7.51 6.61
CA LYS A 100 -10.12 7.09 5.58
C LYS A 100 -9.54 8.29 4.82
N ASN A 101 -10.42 9.16 4.31
CA ASN A 101 -10.00 10.32 3.54
C ASN A 101 -9.16 11.28 4.39
N LEU A 102 -9.54 11.49 5.66
CA LEU A 102 -8.75 12.31 6.57
C LEU A 102 -7.39 11.66 6.87
N SER A 103 -7.33 10.35 7.08
CA SER A 103 -6.06 9.64 7.29
C SER A 103 -5.13 9.80 6.08
N ASP A 104 -5.65 9.59 4.87
CA ASP A 104 -4.87 9.73 3.63
C ASP A 104 -4.37 11.17 3.44
N PHE A 105 -5.21 12.16 3.72
CA PHE A 105 -4.84 13.57 3.71
C PHE A 105 -3.77 13.89 4.76
N SER A 106 -3.93 13.36 5.97
CA SER A 106 -3.05 13.63 7.11
C SER A 106 -1.62 13.10 6.90
N THR A 107 -1.44 12.03 6.13
CA THR A 107 -0.10 11.52 5.78
C THR A 107 0.73 12.51 4.97
N LYS A 108 0.08 13.45 4.27
CA LYS A 108 0.76 14.55 3.56
C LYS A 108 1.19 15.67 4.52
N LEU A 109 0.48 15.83 5.65
CA LEU A 109 0.67 16.93 6.61
C LEU A 109 1.68 16.61 7.70
N ILE A 110 1.59 15.41 8.26
CA ILE A 110 2.39 15.02 9.44
C ILE A 110 3.01 13.65 9.24
N LYS A 111 4.16 13.46 9.89
CA LYS A 111 4.81 12.17 10.04
C LYS A 111 4.99 11.86 11.52
N HIS A 112 4.57 10.67 11.91
CA HIS A 112 4.78 10.13 13.25
C HIS A 112 5.92 9.14 13.22
N LEU A 113 7.00 9.44 13.92
CA LEU A 113 8.14 8.53 14.08
C LEU A 113 8.06 7.86 15.44
N ASN A 114 8.05 6.55 15.46
CA ASN A 114 8.04 5.73 16.66
C ASN A 114 9.25 4.80 16.64
N LEU A 115 9.94 4.65 17.77
CA LEU A 115 11.08 3.73 17.91
C LEU A 115 10.75 2.27 17.60
N LYS A 116 9.47 1.89 17.71
CA LYS A 116 9.01 0.53 17.41
C LYS A 116 8.56 0.32 15.96
N ASP A 117 8.34 1.40 15.23
CA ASP A 117 7.89 1.38 13.85
C ASP A 117 9.00 1.89 12.94
N THR A 118 9.69 0.98 12.29
CA THR A 118 10.77 1.26 11.34
C THR A 118 10.26 1.36 9.89
N SER A 119 8.95 1.32 9.67
CA SER A 119 8.35 1.32 8.33
C SER A 119 8.68 2.55 7.49
N GLU A 120 9.01 3.68 8.14
CA GLU A 120 9.50 4.89 7.44
C GLU A 120 10.94 4.73 6.88
N PHE A 121 11.69 3.74 7.38
CA PHE A 121 13.02 3.40 6.90
C PHE A 121 13.00 2.21 5.92
N ASP A 122 11.82 1.81 5.45
CA ASP A 122 11.70 0.82 4.39
C ASP A 122 12.42 1.32 3.13
N SER A 123 13.12 0.39 2.47
CA SER A 123 13.93 0.67 1.29
C SER A 123 13.15 1.40 0.20
N LEU A 124 11.87 1.08 0.00
CA LEU A 124 11.02 1.73 -1.00
C LEU A 124 10.72 3.19 -0.64
N LYS A 125 10.46 3.49 0.64
CA LYS A 125 10.23 4.87 1.10
C LYS A 125 11.50 5.71 1.07
N LEU A 126 12.63 5.10 1.38
CA LEU A 126 13.93 5.77 1.27
C LEU A 126 14.28 6.07 -0.19
N LEU A 127 13.99 5.17 -1.13
CA LEU A 127 14.16 5.43 -2.56
C LEU A 127 13.25 6.57 -3.03
N ASP A 128 11.97 6.57 -2.66
CA ASP A 128 11.05 7.67 -3.00
C ASP A 128 11.54 9.02 -2.42
N PHE A 129 12.08 9.01 -1.22
CA PHE A 129 12.68 10.20 -0.62
C PHE A 129 13.90 10.70 -1.41
N LEU A 130 14.80 9.79 -1.79
CA LEU A 130 15.97 10.12 -2.63
C LEU A 130 15.56 10.64 -4.02
N ASP A 131 14.55 10.02 -4.62
CA ASP A 131 13.98 10.46 -5.89
C ASP A 131 13.46 11.89 -5.80
N ARG A 132 12.72 12.23 -4.74
CA ARG A 132 12.21 13.60 -4.51
C ARG A 132 13.34 14.61 -4.33
N LEU A 133 14.37 14.25 -3.57
CA LEU A 133 15.55 15.11 -3.40
C LEU A 133 16.28 15.33 -4.74
N THR A 134 16.34 14.30 -5.57
CA THR A 134 16.98 14.38 -6.88
C THR A 134 16.18 15.26 -7.85
N LEU A 135 14.84 15.12 -7.84
CA LEU A 135 13.93 15.97 -8.63
C LEU A 135 14.09 17.46 -8.29
N GLN A 136 14.33 17.79 -7.03
CA GLN A 136 14.59 19.20 -6.64
C GLN A 136 15.88 19.77 -7.25
N LYS A 137 16.85 18.91 -7.57
CA LYS A 137 18.17 19.31 -8.09
C LYS A 137 18.32 19.15 -9.59
N ARG A 138 17.54 18.22 -10.19
CA ARG A 138 17.65 17.85 -11.62
C ARG A 138 16.26 17.71 -12.22
N SER A 139 15.89 18.62 -13.07
CA SER A 139 14.59 18.62 -13.78
C SER A 139 14.44 17.46 -14.78
N ASP A 140 15.57 16.96 -15.33
CA ASP A 140 15.60 15.84 -16.28
C ASP A 140 15.41 14.46 -15.62
N PHE A 141 15.45 14.39 -14.28
CA PHE A 141 15.38 13.13 -13.56
C PHE A 141 14.03 12.40 -13.72
N SER A 142 12.92 13.15 -13.85
CA SER A 142 11.60 12.56 -14.09
C SER A 142 11.56 11.75 -15.38
N GLU A 143 12.05 12.34 -16.48
CA GLU A 143 12.08 11.69 -17.79
C GLU A 143 12.96 10.43 -17.77
N ILE A 144 14.13 10.50 -17.13
CA ILE A 144 15.03 9.36 -16.99
C ILE A 144 14.35 8.23 -16.17
N LYS A 145 13.67 8.58 -15.07
CA LYS A 145 12.96 7.61 -14.23
C LYS A 145 11.81 6.93 -14.99
N ASP A 146 11.05 7.67 -15.76
CA ASP A 146 9.95 7.14 -16.56
C ASP A 146 10.45 6.20 -17.65
N LYS A 147 11.53 6.59 -18.36
CA LYS A 147 12.18 5.75 -19.34
C LYS A 147 12.74 4.45 -18.72
N PHE A 148 13.41 4.56 -17.58
CA PHE A 148 13.91 3.38 -16.85
C PHE A 148 12.76 2.47 -16.47
N SER A 149 11.67 3.01 -15.93
CA SER A 149 10.51 2.23 -15.50
C SER A 149 9.84 1.49 -16.66
N SER A 150 9.75 2.15 -17.82
CA SER A 150 9.22 1.54 -19.06
C SER A 150 10.10 0.40 -19.55
N LEU A 151 11.41 0.63 -19.67
CA LEU A 151 12.37 -0.40 -20.11
C LEU A 151 12.44 -1.58 -19.14
N TYR A 152 12.34 -1.32 -17.83
CA TYR A 152 12.32 -2.38 -16.83
C TYR A 152 11.07 -3.26 -16.93
N LYS A 153 9.89 -2.67 -17.16
CA LYS A 153 8.65 -3.42 -17.39
C LYS A 153 8.75 -4.30 -18.64
N GLU A 154 9.28 -3.74 -19.73
CA GLU A 154 9.50 -4.48 -20.97
C GLU A 154 10.46 -5.66 -20.76
N LEU A 155 11.58 -5.44 -20.07
CA LEU A 155 12.52 -6.50 -19.73
C LEU A 155 11.86 -7.65 -18.95
N ILE A 156 11.05 -7.32 -17.95
CA ILE A 156 10.34 -8.35 -17.16
C ILE A 156 9.36 -9.13 -18.02
N GLN A 157 8.66 -8.45 -18.93
CA GLN A 157 7.73 -9.07 -19.86
C GLN A 157 8.44 -10.07 -20.79
N VAL A 158 9.51 -9.61 -21.46
CA VAL A 158 10.31 -10.44 -22.38
C VAL A 158 10.92 -11.64 -21.65
N LYS A 159 11.42 -11.46 -20.42
CA LYS A 159 11.91 -12.58 -19.60
C LYS A 159 10.81 -13.62 -19.31
N LYS A 160 9.58 -13.17 -19.02
CA LYS A 160 8.45 -14.07 -18.77
C LYS A 160 8.05 -14.84 -20.04
N GLU A 161 8.07 -14.19 -21.18
CA GLU A 161 7.78 -14.82 -22.46
C GLU A 161 8.85 -15.86 -22.83
N LEU A 162 10.13 -15.51 -22.64
CA LEU A 162 11.24 -16.45 -22.84
C LEU A 162 11.09 -17.68 -21.94
N GLN A 163 10.79 -17.49 -20.67
CA GLN A 163 10.60 -18.62 -19.74
C GLN A 163 9.46 -19.52 -20.21
N LYS A 164 8.35 -18.95 -20.68
CA LYS A 164 7.23 -19.71 -21.19
C LYS A 164 7.61 -20.54 -22.42
N ILE A 165 8.39 -19.97 -23.35
CA ILE A 165 8.86 -20.69 -24.55
C ILE A 165 9.75 -21.87 -24.13
N LEU A 166 10.68 -21.69 -23.19
CA LEU A 166 11.52 -22.78 -22.69
C LEU A 166 10.73 -23.88 -21.99
N ASP A 167 9.71 -23.50 -21.21
CA ASP A 167 8.83 -24.48 -20.57
C ASP A 167 7.98 -25.27 -21.60
N ASP A 168 7.53 -24.60 -22.66
CA ASP A 168 6.77 -25.23 -23.74
C ASP A 168 7.67 -26.15 -24.62
N GLU A 169 8.94 -25.78 -24.83
CA GLU A 169 9.94 -26.62 -25.51
C GLU A 169 10.19 -27.92 -24.74
N ASN A 170 10.42 -27.84 -23.44
CA ASN A 170 10.58 -29.01 -22.57
C ASN A 170 9.36 -29.94 -22.64
N LYS A 171 8.14 -29.41 -22.57
CA LYS A 171 6.91 -30.19 -22.70
C LYS A 171 6.78 -30.88 -24.06
N LEU A 172 7.25 -30.24 -25.12
CA LEU A 172 7.24 -30.86 -26.48
C LEU A 172 8.22 -32.04 -26.58
N GLU A 173 9.38 -31.94 -25.89
CA GLU A 173 10.30 -33.07 -25.83
C GLU A 173 9.70 -34.27 -25.08
N ASP A 174 9.11 -34.02 -23.89
CA ASP A 174 8.41 -35.05 -23.11
C ASP A 174 7.29 -35.73 -23.94
N LEU A 175 6.48 -34.94 -24.67
CA LEU A 175 5.43 -35.45 -25.53
C LEU A 175 5.95 -36.28 -26.71
N LYS A 176 7.10 -35.89 -27.30
CA LYS A 176 7.75 -36.67 -28.36
C LYS A 176 8.28 -38.00 -27.84
N GLU A 177 8.89 -38.01 -26.66
CA GLU A 177 9.36 -39.27 -26.04
C GLU A 177 8.18 -40.21 -25.73
N PHE A 178 7.11 -39.64 -25.15
CA PHE A 178 5.90 -40.41 -24.88
C PHE A 178 5.28 -40.98 -26.16
N ALA A 179 5.16 -40.16 -27.21
CA ALA A 179 4.61 -40.63 -28.50
C ALA A 179 5.47 -41.72 -29.12
N LYS A 180 6.82 -41.62 -29.07
CA LYS A 180 7.70 -42.70 -29.53
C LYS A 180 7.48 -43.98 -28.74
N PHE A 181 7.40 -43.91 -27.44
CA PHE A 181 7.13 -45.07 -26.60
C PHE A 181 5.81 -45.76 -26.93
N GLU A 182 4.75 -45.00 -27.18
CA GLU A 182 3.46 -45.55 -27.57
C GLU A 182 3.52 -46.18 -28.98
N ILE A 183 4.22 -45.56 -29.93
CA ILE A 183 4.45 -46.13 -31.28
C ILE A 183 5.21 -47.46 -31.17
N ASP A 184 6.30 -47.51 -30.45
CA ASP A 184 7.12 -48.72 -30.25
C ASP A 184 6.29 -49.84 -29.63
N LYS A 185 5.40 -49.57 -28.70
CA LYS A 185 4.46 -50.57 -28.15
C LYS A 185 3.50 -51.10 -29.19
N ILE A 186 2.94 -50.27 -30.05
CA ILE A 186 2.02 -50.67 -31.11
C ILE A 186 2.76 -51.53 -32.15
N GLU A 187 4.00 -51.11 -32.52
CA GLU A 187 4.83 -51.87 -33.47
C GLU A 187 5.26 -53.23 -32.91
N GLN A 188 5.52 -53.37 -31.62
CA GLN A 188 5.83 -54.66 -30.98
C GLN A 188 4.65 -55.64 -31.07
N ILE A 189 3.42 -55.15 -30.98
CA ILE A 189 2.23 -55.98 -31.12
C ILE A 189 1.99 -56.35 -32.61
N ASN A 190 2.49 -55.53 -33.54
CA ASN A 190 2.37 -55.67 -34.99
C ASN A 190 0.92 -55.96 -35.43
N PRO A 191 -0.07 -55.13 -35.06
CA PRO A 191 -1.47 -55.38 -35.34
C PRO A 191 -1.72 -55.37 -36.85
N THR A 192 -2.51 -56.33 -37.34
CA THR A 192 -2.90 -56.39 -38.74
C THR A 192 -4.29 -55.74 -38.94
N ILE A 193 -4.51 -55.22 -40.16
CA ILE A 193 -5.80 -54.65 -40.52
C ILE A 193 -6.85 -55.74 -40.41
N ASP A 194 -7.99 -55.45 -39.77
CA ASP A 194 -9.15 -56.37 -39.58
C ASP A 194 -8.94 -57.51 -38.58
N GLU A 195 -7.76 -57.63 -37.91
CA GLU A 195 -7.48 -58.66 -36.91
C GLU A 195 -8.52 -58.67 -35.77
N TYR A 196 -8.97 -57.51 -35.31
CA TYR A 196 -10.00 -57.40 -34.29
C TYR A 196 -11.36 -57.98 -34.76
N GLU A 197 -11.72 -57.76 -36.00
CA GLU A 197 -12.97 -58.27 -36.58
C GLU A 197 -12.87 -59.75 -36.74
N GLU A 198 -11.75 -60.29 -37.23
CA GLU A 198 -11.53 -61.74 -37.39
C GLU A 198 -11.56 -62.44 -36.01
N LEU A 199 -10.90 -61.87 -34.98
CA LEU A 199 -10.97 -62.47 -33.67
C LEU A 199 -12.36 -62.43 -33.03
N ASN A 200 -13.16 -61.44 -33.32
CA ASN A 200 -14.56 -61.37 -32.88
C ASN A 200 -15.42 -62.37 -33.59
N LEU A 201 -15.17 -62.62 -34.87
CA LEU A 201 -15.89 -63.68 -35.62
C LEU A 201 -15.53 -65.07 -35.09
N ILE A 202 -14.27 -65.34 -34.81
CA ILE A 202 -13.81 -66.59 -34.19
C ILE A 202 -14.47 -66.78 -32.83
N LYS A 203 -14.45 -65.72 -31.97
CA LYS A 203 -15.08 -65.72 -30.64
C LYS A 203 -16.58 -66.05 -30.70
N LYS A 204 -17.29 -65.46 -31.66
CA LYS A 204 -18.72 -65.77 -31.88
C LYS A 204 -19.00 -67.21 -32.42
N ARG A 205 -18.03 -67.84 -33.10
CA ARG A 205 -18.17 -69.24 -33.58
C ARG A 205 -17.88 -70.25 -32.45
N LEU A 206 -17.10 -69.83 -31.44
CA LEU A 206 -16.70 -70.70 -30.32
C LEU A 206 -17.66 -70.57 -29.09
N ALA A 207 -18.56 -69.62 -29.09
CA ALA A 207 -19.59 -69.43 -28.07
C ALA A 207 -20.91 -70.03 -28.53
#